data_96c2873d3a0d70a82977614e644e3bef
#
_entry.id   96c2873d3a0d70a82977614e644e3bef
#
_cell.length_a   1.000
_cell.length_b   1.000
_cell.length_c   1.000
_cell.angle_alpha   90.00
_cell.angle_beta   90.00
_cell.angle_gamma   90.00
#
_symmetry.space_group_name_H-M   'P 1'
#
loop_
_entity.id
_entity.type
_entity.pdbx_description
1 polymer ?
#
loop_
_entity_poly.entity_id
_entity_poly.type
_entity_poly.pdbx_seq_one_letter_code
_entity_poly.pdbx_strand_id
1 'polypeptide(L)'
;LVDMENNDEGEDILDDIINSPSGIVDVGTTEDHLGTYSAAIRNIPGIQAYYGGKYGVNTSVSPTKDPIVIAYEVRDTYENIDANPQILADRLSKKLGVGVELYDVSSEGAIIEALRFGHADIGFMDGGAAWVGWKEYGLSALAADLKPDGRSWYGAQAYVRADSDMAQAFLDDDDSTDPFALFEGKTSCHTGWLKSAGMLLPMGYLIGNGYAEVIGDPNDVASLRSTIFNFFNEDASIPESGDFYYSYEGALRCLSEDRGDIAFIADTTYDYNCVQKQRNWCLEEEDGSSGYVALPLFGKAPSHPVMYNPDTMDMYTRAAILTALMDMNGEEWLDEGAGYCYNTLTREV
;
A
#
# COMPACT_ATOMS: atom_id res chain seq x y z
N LEU A 1 20.86 0.67 -16.48
CA LEU A 1 20.62 0.16 -15.13
C LEU A 1 21.92 -0.39 -14.61
N VAL A 2 22.59 0.40 -13.79
CA VAL A 2 23.79 -0.02 -13.09
C VAL A 2 23.34 -1.02 -12.04
N ASP A 3 24.03 -2.14 -11.91
CA ASP A 3 23.82 -3.11 -10.84
C ASP A 3 24.30 -2.45 -9.54
N MET A 4 23.35 -1.97 -8.75
CA MET A 4 23.58 -1.11 -7.58
C MET A 4 23.83 -1.88 -6.29
N GLU A 5 23.83 -3.21 -6.32
CA GLU A 5 24.00 -4.00 -5.10
C GLU A 5 25.45 -4.20 -4.65
N ASN A 6 26.45 -3.77 -5.42
CA ASN A 6 27.86 -4.08 -5.11
C ASN A 6 28.90 -3.01 -5.48
N ASN A 7 28.54 -1.76 -5.57
CA ASN A 7 29.54 -0.75 -5.97
C ASN A 7 29.39 0.56 -5.18
N ASP A 8 30.24 0.79 -4.21
CA ASP A 8 30.32 2.04 -3.43
C ASP A 8 30.45 3.28 -4.36
N GLU A 9 31.08 3.13 -5.54
CA GLU A 9 31.15 4.19 -6.56
C GLU A 9 29.80 4.50 -7.19
N GLY A 10 28.85 3.56 -7.20
CA GLY A 10 27.49 3.74 -7.73
C GLY A 10 26.59 4.56 -6.81
N GLU A 11 26.77 4.47 -5.49
CA GLU A 11 26.06 5.30 -4.51
C GLU A 11 26.52 6.75 -4.61
N ASP A 12 27.82 7.02 -4.73
CA ASP A 12 28.37 8.36 -4.88
C ASP A 12 27.86 9.04 -6.17
N ILE A 13 27.76 8.30 -7.28
CA ILE A 13 27.24 8.82 -8.55
C ILE A 13 25.75 9.14 -8.45
N LEU A 14 24.99 8.32 -7.76
CA LEU A 14 23.56 8.57 -7.54
C LEU A 14 23.31 9.76 -6.62
N ASP A 15 24.06 9.87 -5.55
CA ASP A 15 24.02 11.01 -4.63
C ASP A 15 24.40 12.31 -5.34
N ASP A 16 25.38 12.28 -6.21
CA ASP A 16 25.77 13.42 -7.04
C ASP A 16 24.70 13.77 -8.08
N ILE A 17 24.07 12.77 -8.72
CA ILE A 17 22.91 12.99 -9.61
C ILE A 17 21.73 13.58 -8.85
N ILE A 18 21.44 13.07 -7.66
CA ILE A 18 20.32 13.50 -6.82
C ILE A 18 20.57 14.92 -6.28
N ASN A 19 21.80 15.25 -5.91
CA ASN A 19 22.16 16.50 -5.28
C ASN A 19 22.66 17.59 -6.26
N SER A 20 22.86 17.28 -7.54
CA SER A 20 23.26 18.27 -8.54
C SER A 20 22.13 19.22 -8.89
N PRO A 21 22.28 20.54 -8.69
CA PRO A 21 21.25 21.54 -9.02
C PRO A 21 20.86 21.57 -10.50
N SER A 22 21.70 21.04 -11.37
CA SER A 22 21.47 20.98 -12.83
C SER A 22 20.96 19.61 -13.29
N GLY A 23 20.87 18.62 -12.38
CA GLY A 23 20.65 17.21 -12.77
C GLY A 23 21.77 16.69 -13.67
N ILE A 24 22.94 17.35 -13.62
CA ILE A 24 24.14 17.00 -14.34
C ILE A 24 25.17 16.67 -13.31
N VAL A 25 25.59 15.45 -13.29
CA VAL A 25 26.84 15.09 -12.64
C VAL A 25 27.96 15.51 -13.60
N ASP A 26 28.77 16.46 -13.17
CA ASP A 26 30.07 16.59 -13.72
C ASP A 26 30.95 15.51 -13.08
N VAL A 27 30.87 14.32 -13.61
CA VAL A 27 31.77 13.22 -13.24
C VAL A 27 33.12 13.50 -13.88
N GLY A 28 33.71 14.65 -13.47
CA GLY A 28 34.95 15.17 -14.03
C GLY A 28 35.90 14.07 -14.40
N THR A 29 36.27 14.02 -15.64
CA THR A 29 37.40 13.30 -16.19
C THR A 29 37.29 11.79 -16.45
N THR A 30 36.35 11.08 -15.94
CA THR A 30 36.16 9.69 -16.36
C THR A 30 35.23 9.60 -17.52
N GLU A 31 35.64 10.27 -18.58
CA GLU A 31 35.35 9.83 -19.93
C GLU A 31 33.87 9.82 -20.39
N ASP A 32 33.74 10.16 -21.59
CA ASP A 32 32.61 10.20 -22.51
C ASP A 32 31.39 9.28 -22.26
N HIS A 33 31.51 8.23 -21.48
CA HIS A 33 30.45 7.30 -21.21
C HIS A 33 29.37 7.87 -20.26
N LEU A 34 29.77 8.48 -19.18
CA LEU A 34 28.85 9.07 -18.19
C LEU A 34 28.19 10.34 -18.73
N GLY A 35 28.89 11.12 -19.54
CA GLY A 35 28.31 12.24 -20.29
C GLY A 35 27.18 11.80 -21.21
N THR A 36 27.33 10.66 -21.88
CA THR A 36 26.31 10.08 -22.75
C THR A 36 25.12 9.55 -21.96
N TYR A 37 25.36 8.88 -20.82
CA TYR A 37 24.29 8.41 -19.93
C TYR A 37 23.55 9.58 -19.28
N SER A 38 24.27 10.61 -18.80
CA SER A 38 23.65 11.77 -18.20
C SER A 38 22.81 12.56 -19.21
N ALA A 39 23.24 12.65 -20.46
CA ALA A 39 22.47 13.27 -21.54
C ALA A 39 21.23 12.43 -21.90
N ALA A 40 21.35 11.11 -21.90
CA ALA A 40 20.22 10.21 -22.13
C ALA A 40 19.21 10.26 -20.98
N ILE A 41 19.67 10.27 -19.74
CA ILE A 41 18.83 10.38 -18.54
C ILE A 41 18.09 11.73 -18.52
N ARG A 42 18.75 12.84 -18.89
CA ARG A 42 18.11 14.16 -19.01
C ARG A 42 16.96 14.20 -20.00
N ASN A 43 17.05 13.42 -21.05
CA ASN A 43 16.03 13.38 -22.10
C ASN A 43 14.87 12.42 -21.75
N ILE A 44 14.88 11.78 -20.58
CA ILE A 44 13.75 11.01 -20.09
C ILE A 44 12.74 12.00 -19.45
N PRO A 45 11.55 12.19 -20.02
CA PRO A 45 10.60 13.20 -19.56
C PRO A 45 10.23 13.09 -18.08
N GLY A 46 10.14 11.86 -17.53
CA GLY A 46 9.86 11.63 -16.11
C GLY A 46 10.94 12.18 -15.18
N ILE A 47 12.20 12.07 -15.56
CA ILE A 47 13.32 12.62 -14.79
C ILE A 47 13.35 14.15 -14.91
N GLN A 48 13.12 14.69 -16.10
CA GLN A 48 13.00 16.14 -16.28
C GLN A 48 11.85 16.72 -15.45
N ALA A 49 10.69 16.07 -15.43
CA ALA A 49 9.55 16.51 -14.66
C ALA A 49 9.84 16.48 -13.15
N TYR A 50 10.42 15.39 -12.64
CA TYR A 50 10.77 15.24 -11.22
C TYR A 50 11.80 16.28 -10.77
N TYR A 51 12.89 16.43 -11.49
CA TYR A 51 13.94 17.41 -11.14
C TYR A 51 13.53 18.84 -11.44
N GLY A 52 12.71 19.07 -12.48
CA GLY A 52 12.16 20.37 -12.78
C GLY A 52 11.33 20.94 -11.65
N GLY A 53 10.43 20.15 -11.06
CA GLY A 53 9.64 20.54 -9.90
C GLY A 53 10.50 20.85 -8.68
N LYS A 54 11.46 19.98 -8.36
CA LYS A 54 12.35 20.14 -7.19
C LYS A 54 13.31 21.33 -7.29
N TYR A 55 13.79 21.68 -8.48
CA TYR A 55 14.80 22.72 -8.69
C TYR A 55 14.31 23.95 -9.44
N GLY A 56 13.01 24.09 -9.64
CA GLY A 56 12.41 25.28 -10.29
C GLY A 56 12.65 25.36 -11.81
N VAL A 57 13.10 24.29 -12.44
CA VAL A 57 13.19 24.20 -13.91
C VAL A 57 11.80 23.91 -14.43
N ASN A 58 11.14 24.88 -15.02
CA ASN A 58 9.77 24.80 -15.52
C ASN A 58 9.73 23.91 -16.78
N THR A 59 9.68 22.61 -16.59
CA THR A 59 9.43 21.62 -17.65
C THR A 59 7.97 21.22 -17.56
N SER A 60 7.07 21.99 -18.17
CA SER A 60 5.68 21.58 -18.34
C SER A 60 5.64 20.42 -19.34
N VAL A 61 5.66 19.21 -18.83
CA VAL A 61 5.34 18.02 -19.63
C VAL A 61 3.82 17.91 -19.65
N SER A 62 3.25 17.98 -20.83
CA SER A 62 1.81 17.76 -21.01
C SER A 62 1.56 16.31 -21.43
N PRO A 63 0.46 15.70 -20.97
CA PRO A 63 0.06 14.40 -21.46
C PRO A 63 -0.27 14.46 -22.95
N THR A 64 -0.04 13.37 -23.64
CA THR A 64 -0.41 13.25 -25.08
C THR A 64 -1.83 12.71 -25.24
N LYS A 65 -2.45 12.26 -24.14
CA LYS A 65 -3.81 11.71 -24.09
C LYS A 65 -4.76 12.66 -23.37
N ASP A 66 -5.98 12.74 -23.85
CA ASP A 66 -7.12 13.49 -23.29
C ASP A 66 -8.43 12.75 -23.61
N PRO A 67 -9.21 12.27 -22.62
CA PRO A 67 -8.96 12.35 -21.18
C PRO A 67 -7.96 11.29 -20.67
N ILE A 68 -7.43 11.53 -19.46
CA ILE A 68 -6.77 10.50 -18.63
C ILE A 68 -7.87 9.76 -17.86
N VAL A 69 -7.80 8.44 -17.82
CA VAL A 69 -8.80 7.59 -17.16
C VAL A 69 -8.20 6.92 -15.92
N ILE A 70 -8.86 7.09 -14.77
CA ILE A 70 -8.47 6.52 -13.48
C ILE A 70 -9.40 5.36 -13.11
N ALA A 71 -8.87 4.14 -13.00
CA ALA A 71 -9.62 3.02 -12.45
C ALA A 71 -9.53 2.98 -10.92
N TYR A 72 -10.65 2.75 -10.25
CA TYR A 72 -10.72 2.59 -8.80
C TYR A 72 -11.87 1.67 -8.40
N GLU A 73 -11.72 0.98 -7.27
CA GLU A 73 -12.78 0.15 -6.70
C GLU A 73 -13.83 1.02 -6.02
N VAL A 74 -15.08 0.89 -6.44
CA VAL A 74 -16.22 1.61 -5.81
C VAL A 74 -16.44 1.08 -4.39
N ARG A 75 -16.67 2.01 -3.46
CA ARG A 75 -16.92 1.71 -2.04
C ARG A 75 -18.03 2.60 -1.49
N ASP A 76 -18.84 2.06 -0.61
CA ASP A 76 -19.99 2.77 0.00
C ASP A 76 -19.56 4.05 0.75
N THR A 77 -18.31 4.12 1.21
CA THR A 77 -17.76 5.30 1.88
C THR A 77 -17.59 6.52 0.98
N TYR A 78 -17.68 6.37 -0.34
CA TYR A 78 -17.55 7.48 -1.31
C TYR A 78 -18.81 8.35 -1.41
N GLU A 79 -19.89 7.99 -0.72
CA GLU A 79 -21.04 8.89 -0.55
C GLU A 79 -20.71 10.12 0.31
N ASN A 80 -19.66 10.04 1.14
CA ASN A 80 -19.16 11.19 1.88
C ASN A 80 -18.48 12.19 0.92
N ILE A 81 -18.86 13.46 0.99
CA ILE A 81 -18.32 14.51 0.12
C ILE A 81 -16.79 14.63 0.22
N ASP A 82 -16.24 14.42 1.42
CA ASP A 82 -14.79 14.53 1.68
C ASP A 82 -14.01 13.33 1.13
N ALA A 83 -14.69 12.24 0.79
CA ALA A 83 -14.13 11.00 0.31
C ALA A 83 -14.44 10.74 -1.18
N ASN A 84 -14.94 11.72 -1.90
CA ASN A 84 -15.36 11.58 -3.27
C ASN A 84 -14.15 11.55 -4.23
N PRO A 85 -13.92 10.44 -4.98
CA PRO A 85 -12.84 10.32 -5.95
C PRO A 85 -12.84 11.42 -7.03
N GLN A 86 -13.99 12.03 -7.31
CA GLN A 86 -14.11 13.11 -8.28
C GLN A 86 -13.25 14.31 -7.91
N ILE A 87 -13.04 14.60 -6.62
CA ILE A 87 -12.17 15.70 -6.18
C ILE A 87 -10.73 15.51 -6.64
N LEU A 88 -10.21 14.26 -6.56
CA LEU A 88 -8.88 13.95 -7.09
C LEU A 88 -8.83 14.11 -8.61
N ALA A 89 -9.84 13.60 -9.31
CA ALA A 89 -9.93 13.71 -10.78
C ALA A 89 -9.96 15.18 -11.23
N ASP A 90 -10.77 16.02 -10.59
CA ASP A 90 -10.88 17.45 -10.90
C ASP A 90 -9.56 18.20 -10.66
N ARG A 91 -8.84 17.86 -9.60
CA ARG A 91 -7.54 18.48 -9.30
C ARG A 91 -6.45 18.03 -10.25
N LEU A 92 -6.40 16.74 -10.58
CA LEU A 92 -5.50 16.21 -11.60
C LEU A 92 -5.78 16.87 -12.95
N SER A 93 -7.06 17.00 -13.34
CA SER A 93 -7.47 17.67 -14.56
C SER A 93 -6.96 19.12 -14.61
N LYS A 94 -7.10 19.86 -13.51
CA LYS A 94 -6.59 21.24 -13.40
C LYS A 94 -5.06 21.30 -13.54
N LYS A 95 -4.33 20.36 -12.95
CA LYS A 95 -2.86 20.32 -13.00
C LYS A 95 -2.35 19.86 -14.37
N LEU A 96 -2.99 18.89 -14.96
CA LEU A 96 -2.59 18.32 -16.26
C LEU A 96 -3.04 19.16 -17.45
N GLY A 97 -4.08 19.97 -17.29
CA GLY A 97 -4.67 20.75 -18.37
C GLY A 97 -5.45 19.92 -19.41
N VAL A 98 -5.84 18.68 -19.04
CA VAL A 98 -6.66 17.77 -19.84
C VAL A 98 -7.80 17.21 -19.00
N GLY A 99 -8.78 16.56 -19.62
CA GLY A 99 -9.86 15.87 -18.91
C GLY A 99 -9.30 14.70 -18.05
N VAL A 100 -9.92 14.47 -16.90
CA VAL A 100 -9.68 13.27 -16.09
C VAL A 100 -11.01 12.63 -15.78
N GLU A 101 -11.16 11.36 -16.15
CA GLU A 101 -12.39 10.59 -16.00
C GLU A 101 -12.17 9.44 -15.02
N LEU A 102 -13.22 9.07 -14.31
CA LEU A 102 -13.22 7.94 -13.40
C LEU A 102 -13.81 6.71 -14.09
N TYR A 103 -13.17 5.57 -13.88
CA TYR A 103 -13.61 4.26 -14.33
C TYR A 103 -13.90 3.38 -13.12
N ASP A 104 -15.18 3.26 -12.82
CA ASP A 104 -15.68 2.55 -11.66
C ASP A 104 -15.61 1.04 -11.87
N VAL A 105 -14.99 0.33 -10.94
CA VAL A 105 -14.95 -1.14 -10.95
C VAL A 105 -15.34 -1.71 -9.58
N SER A 106 -15.72 -2.99 -9.59
CA SER A 106 -16.24 -3.67 -8.39
C SER A 106 -15.17 -4.41 -7.59
N SER A 107 -13.93 -4.48 -8.08
CA SER A 107 -12.84 -5.18 -7.42
C SER A 107 -11.47 -4.71 -7.92
N GLU A 108 -10.44 -4.97 -7.13
CA GLU A 108 -9.07 -4.68 -7.54
C GLU A 108 -8.60 -5.52 -8.73
N GLY A 109 -9.09 -6.75 -8.86
CA GLY A 109 -8.87 -7.56 -10.07
C GLY A 109 -9.40 -6.89 -11.33
N ALA A 110 -10.55 -6.21 -11.24
CA ALA A 110 -11.10 -5.45 -12.36
C ALA A 110 -10.28 -4.19 -12.69
N ILE A 111 -9.57 -3.59 -11.72
CA ILE A 111 -8.58 -2.52 -12.00
C ILE A 111 -7.44 -3.07 -12.86
N ILE A 112 -6.91 -4.25 -12.51
CA ILE A 112 -5.86 -4.91 -13.30
C ILE A 112 -6.32 -5.11 -14.75
N GLU A 113 -7.54 -5.64 -14.94
CA GLU A 113 -8.09 -5.85 -16.28
C GLU A 113 -8.31 -4.53 -17.04
N ALA A 114 -8.80 -3.47 -16.36
CA ALA A 114 -8.97 -2.16 -16.98
C ALA A 114 -7.63 -1.59 -17.50
N LEU A 115 -6.55 -1.73 -16.73
CA LEU A 115 -5.20 -1.30 -17.14
C LEU A 115 -4.65 -2.16 -18.28
N ARG A 116 -4.82 -3.48 -18.20
CA ARG A 116 -4.33 -4.42 -19.25
C ARG A 116 -4.94 -4.16 -20.61
N PHE A 117 -6.24 -3.88 -20.63
CA PHE A 117 -6.98 -3.68 -21.88
C PHE A 117 -7.09 -2.22 -22.31
N GLY A 118 -6.43 -1.30 -21.59
CA GLY A 118 -6.39 0.13 -21.94
C GLY A 118 -7.72 0.86 -21.73
N HIS A 119 -8.61 0.33 -20.87
CA HIS A 119 -9.81 1.02 -20.45
C HIS A 119 -9.51 2.12 -19.41
N ALA A 120 -8.40 1.99 -18.70
CA ALA A 120 -7.87 3.01 -17.80
C ALA A 120 -6.37 3.22 -18.03
N ASP A 121 -5.88 4.40 -17.65
CA ASP A 121 -4.47 4.78 -17.75
C ASP A 121 -3.72 4.50 -16.45
N ILE A 122 -4.33 4.84 -15.33
CA ILE A 122 -3.79 4.54 -14.00
C ILE A 122 -4.86 3.85 -13.14
N GLY A 123 -4.40 3.09 -12.16
CA GLY A 123 -5.27 2.44 -11.18
C GLY A 123 -4.68 2.51 -9.79
N PHE A 124 -5.51 2.84 -8.81
CA PHE A 124 -5.16 2.83 -7.40
C PHE A 124 -5.56 1.49 -6.80
N MET A 125 -4.61 0.78 -6.20
CA MET A 125 -4.89 -0.55 -5.69
C MET A 125 -4.06 -0.90 -4.45
N ASP A 126 -4.49 -1.94 -3.75
CA ASP A 126 -3.78 -2.55 -2.64
C ASP A 126 -2.47 -3.20 -3.10
N GLY A 127 -1.48 -3.27 -2.20
CA GLY A 127 -0.17 -3.82 -2.52
C GLY A 127 -0.19 -5.27 -3.00
N GLY A 128 -1.14 -6.08 -2.54
CA GLY A 128 -1.30 -7.46 -3.00
C GLY A 128 -1.78 -7.55 -4.44
N ALA A 129 -2.82 -6.78 -4.79
CA ALA A 129 -3.32 -6.69 -6.16
C ALA A 129 -2.27 -6.09 -7.10
N ALA A 130 -1.56 -5.05 -6.66
CA ALA A 130 -0.47 -4.45 -7.43
C ALA A 130 0.66 -5.45 -7.71
N TRP A 131 1.01 -6.29 -6.72
CA TRP A 131 1.99 -7.36 -6.92
C TRP A 131 1.55 -8.37 -7.99
N VAL A 132 0.28 -8.78 -7.99
CA VAL A 132 -0.29 -9.65 -9.02
C VAL A 132 -0.25 -8.95 -10.39
N GLY A 133 -0.68 -7.69 -10.45
CA GLY A 133 -0.63 -6.88 -11.67
C GLY A 133 0.77 -6.78 -12.27
N TRP A 134 1.77 -6.55 -11.42
CA TRP A 134 3.17 -6.50 -11.83
C TRP A 134 3.70 -7.87 -12.25
N LYS A 135 3.53 -8.89 -11.40
CA LYS A 135 4.15 -10.20 -11.56
C LYS A 135 3.58 -10.99 -12.73
N GLU A 136 2.25 -11.00 -12.85
CA GLU A 136 1.54 -11.85 -13.82
C GLU A 136 1.20 -11.11 -15.12
N TYR A 137 1.06 -9.78 -15.06
CA TYR A 137 0.52 -9.02 -16.18
C TYR A 137 1.42 -7.88 -16.67
N GLY A 138 2.62 -7.72 -16.11
CA GLY A 138 3.61 -6.75 -16.56
C GLY A 138 3.24 -5.29 -16.29
N LEU A 139 2.26 -5.03 -15.42
CA LEU A 139 1.96 -3.67 -14.98
C LEU A 139 3.14 -3.09 -14.20
N SER A 140 3.24 -1.79 -14.13
CA SER A 140 4.32 -1.09 -13.42
C SER A 140 3.76 -0.09 -12.42
N ALA A 141 4.46 0.12 -11.31
CA ALA A 141 4.13 1.17 -10.36
C ALA A 141 4.62 2.53 -10.87
N LEU A 142 3.74 3.52 -10.85
CA LEU A 142 4.04 4.92 -11.17
C LEU A 142 4.46 5.71 -9.92
N ALA A 143 3.72 5.52 -8.84
CA ALA A 143 3.89 6.16 -7.56
C ALA A 143 3.33 5.25 -6.47
N ALA A 144 3.54 5.60 -5.20
CA ALA A 144 2.84 5.02 -4.07
C ALA A 144 2.56 6.13 -3.04
N ASP A 145 1.51 5.95 -2.23
CA ASP A 145 1.26 6.85 -1.12
C ASP A 145 2.34 6.71 -0.05
N LEU A 146 2.54 7.73 0.74
CA LEU A 146 3.35 7.68 1.94
C LEU A 146 2.44 7.67 3.17
N LYS A 147 2.79 6.86 4.14
CA LYS A 147 2.15 6.92 5.45
C LYS A 147 2.52 8.24 6.15
N PRO A 148 1.76 8.69 7.16
CA PRO A 148 2.04 9.96 7.86
C PRO A 148 3.45 10.06 8.44
N ASP A 149 4.08 8.92 8.74
CA ASP A 149 5.46 8.83 9.23
C ASP A 149 6.52 8.78 8.10
N GLY A 150 6.11 8.92 6.85
CA GLY A 150 6.97 8.92 5.67
C GLY A 150 7.32 7.53 5.12
N ARG A 151 6.81 6.44 5.71
CA ARG A 151 7.03 5.10 5.18
C ARG A 151 6.25 4.88 3.88
N SER A 152 6.84 4.15 2.94
CA SER A 152 6.18 3.64 1.73
C SER A 152 5.63 2.21 1.90
N TRP A 153 5.43 1.78 3.13
CA TRP A 153 4.93 0.46 3.48
C TRP A 153 4.19 0.49 4.82
N TYR A 154 3.39 -0.53 5.08
CA TYR A 154 2.78 -0.80 6.39
C TYR A 154 3.03 -2.25 6.79
N GLY A 155 3.10 -2.49 8.11
CA GLY A 155 3.36 -3.82 8.64
C GLY A 155 2.07 -4.63 8.75
N ALA A 156 2.14 -5.93 8.41
CA ALA A 156 1.11 -6.88 8.78
C ALA A 156 1.43 -7.46 10.15
N GLN A 157 0.51 -7.34 11.11
CA GLN A 157 0.74 -7.67 12.49
C GLN A 157 -0.47 -8.38 13.11
N ALA A 158 -0.20 -9.31 14.02
CA ALA A 158 -1.23 -9.86 14.89
C ALA A 158 -1.30 -9.06 16.18
N TYR A 159 -2.52 -8.75 16.59
CA TYR A 159 -2.83 -8.25 17.91
C TYR A 159 -3.62 -9.32 18.66
N VAL A 160 -3.25 -9.52 19.92
CA VAL A 160 -3.90 -10.44 20.85
C VAL A 160 -4.23 -9.70 22.16
N ARG A 161 -5.15 -10.22 22.96
CA ARG A 161 -5.42 -9.64 24.28
C ARG A 161 -4.22 -9.81 25.22
N ALA A 162 -3.98 -8.83 26.08
CA ALA A 162 -2.84 -8.81 26.99
C ALA A 162 -2.84 -9.99 27.99
N ASP A 163 -4.01 -10.49 28.34
CA ASP A 163 -4.19 -11.63 29.25
C ASP A 163 -4.11 -13.01 28.56
N SER A 164 -3.88 -13.07 27.25
CA SER A 164 -3.84 -14.30 26.47
C SER A 164 -2.53 -15.10 26.68
N ASP A 165 -2.57 -16.42 26.45
CA ASP A 165 -1.41 -17.29 26.41
C ASP A 165 -0.40 -16.88 25.34
N MET A 166 -0.86 -16.38 24.19
CA MET A 166 -0.01 -15.84 23.12
C MET A 166 0.75 -14.59 23.54
N ALA A 167 0.08 -13.68 24.28
CA ALA A 167 0.73 -12.49 24.84
C ALA A 167 1.79 -12.87 25.87
N GLN A 168 1.47 -13.81 26.76
CA GLN A 168 2.41 -14.29 27.76
C GLN A 168 3.62 -14.94 27.14
N ALA A 169 3.44 -15.83 26.15
CA ALA A 169 4.53 -16.47 25.41
C ALA A 169 5.46 -15.48 24.70
N PHE A 170 4.92 -14.33 24.24
CA PHE A 170 5.72 -13.29 23.60
C PHE A 170 6.46 -12.39 24.62
N LEU A 171 5.85 -12.15 25.77
CA LEU A 171 6.39 -11.25 26.79
C LEU A 171 7.36 -11.95 27.76
N ASP A 172 7.29 -13.29 27.88
CA ASP A 172 8.24 -14.06 28.62
C ASP A 172 9.59 -14.06 27.90
N ASP A 173 10.68 -13.75 28.62
CA ASP A 173 12.06 -13.79 28.10
C ASP A 173 12.53 -15.24 27.77
N ASP A 174 11.61 -16.19 27.70
CA ASP A 174 11.89 -17.59 27.39
C ASP A 174 11.57 -17.91 25.93
N ASP A 175 12.60 -17.95 25.09
CA ASP A 175 12.52 -18.35 23.67
C ASP A 175 11.96 -19.77 23.43
N SER A 176 11.56 -20.49 24.51
CA SER A 176 11.03 -21.85 24.42
C SER A 176 9.60 -21.95 23.89
N THR A 177 8.83 -20.86 23.97
CA THR A 177 7.44 -20.84 23.51
C THR A 177 7.24 -19.79 22.41
N ASP A 178 7.02 -20.26 21.20
CA ASP A 178 6.71 -19.39 20.06
C ASP A 178 5.23 -18.99 20.10
N PRO A 179 4.89 -17.69 20.19
CA PRO A 179 3.52 -17.22 20.23
C PRO A 179 2.70 -17.62 18.99
N PHE A 180 3.34 -17.76 17.81
CA PHE A 180 2.65 -18.17 16.59
C PHE A 180 2.24 -19.64 16.57
N ALA A 181 2.96 -20.49 17.30
CA ALA A 181 2.58 -21.90 17.46
C ALA A 181 1.29 -22.06 18.28
N LEU A 182 0.92 -21.05 19.09
CA LEU A 182 -0.32 -21.04 19.87
C LEU A 182 -1.56 -20.58 19.07
N PHE A 183 -1.41 -20.24 17.80
CA PHE A 183 -2.52 -19.80 16.95
C PHE A 183 -3.46 -20.91 16.52
N GLU A 184 -2.95 -22.16 16.47
CA GLU A 184 -3.73 -23.32 16.06
C GLU A 184 -4.98 -23.48 16.95
N GLY A 185 -6.13 -23.61 16.31
CA GLY A 185 -7.43 -23.78 16.96
C GLY A 185 -8.02 -22.51 17.59
N LYS A 186 -7.33 -21.36 17.57
CA LYS A 186 -7.86 -20.07 18.02
C LYS A 186 -8.85 -19.50 16.99
N THR A 187 -9.63 -18.51 17.41
CA THR A 187 -10.52 -17.78 16.51
C THR A 187 -9.83 -16.54 15.96
N SER A 188 -9.68 -16.45 14.64
CA SER A 188 -9.03 -15.31 13.98
C SER A 188 -10.01 -14.28 13.45
N CYS A 189 -9.65 -13.00 13.56
CA CYS A 189 -10.36 -11.86 13.00
C CYS A 189 -9.55 -11.29 11.82
N HIS A 190 -10.04 -11.51 10.60
CA HIS A 190 -9.45 -10.97 9.38
C HIS A 190 -10.14 -9.67 8.95
N THR A 191 -9.45 -8.85 8.17
CA THR A 191 -10.00 -7.57 7.68
C THR A 191 -10.93 -7.72 6.48
N GLY A 192 -10.91 -8.86 5.83
CA GLY A 192 -11.68 -9.22 4.65
C GLY A 192 -10.93 -10.18 3.75
N TRP A 193 -11.63 -10.72 2.76
CA TRP A 193 -11.07 -11.69 1.84
C TRP A 193 -9.94 -11.11 1.00
N LEU A 194 -8.78 -11.80 0.96
CA LEU A 194 -7.57 -11.49 0.22
C LEU A 194 -6.91 -10.14 0.56
N LYS A 195 -7.23 -9.51 1.70
CA LYS A 195 -6.57 -8.28 2.13
C LYS A 195 -5.12 -8.56 2.56
N SER A 196 -4.19 -7.67 2.16
CA SER A 196 -2.74 -7.87 2.32
C SER A 196 -2.33 -8.11 3.77
N ALA A 197 -2.49 -7.12 4.66
CA ALA A 197 -2.05 -7.23 6.05
C ALA A 197 -3.02 -8.04 6.92
N GLY A 198 -4.31 -8.07 6.57
CA GLY A 198 -5.32 -8.78 7.33
C GLY A 198 -5.47 -10.27 7.00
N MET A 199 -4.84 -10.75 5.93
CA MET A 199 -4.97 -12.15 5.52
C MET A 199 -3.74 -12.69 4.78
N LEU A 200 -3.34 -12.10 3.65
CA LEU A 200 -2.35 -12.70 2.75
C LEU A 200 -0.97 -12.82 3.40
N LEU A 201 -0.48 -11.75 4.03
CA LEU A 201 0.83 -11.77 4.70
C LEU A 201 0.84 -12.67 5.94
N PRO A 202 -0.14 -12.59 6.87
CA PRO A 202 -0.23 -13.53 7.99
C PRO A 202 -0.27 -14.98 7.55
N MET A 203 -1.17 -15.32 6.63
CA MET A 203 -1.31 -16.71 6.17
C MET A 203 -0.08 -17.17 5.39
N GLY A 204 0.50 -16.32 4.55
CA GLY A 204 1.75 -16.61 3.84
C GLY A 204 2.90 -16.90 4.80
N TYR A 205 3.00 -16.14 5.90
CA TYR A 205 3.98 -16.37 6.95
C TYR A 205 3.72 -17.70 7.67
N LEU A 206 2.48 -17.95 8.12
CA LEU A 206 2.12 -19.15 8.85
C LEU A 206 2.32 -20.43 8.01
N ILE A 207 1.94 -20.40 6.73
CA ILE A 207 2.16 -21.52 5.80
C ILE A 207 3.65 -21.67 5.50
N GLY A 208 4.34 -20.56 5.17
CA GLY A 208 5.74 -20.59 4.77
C GLY A 208 6.70 -21.06 5.88
N ASN A 209 6.36 -20.85 7.15
CA ASN A 209 7.11 -21.31 8.32
C ASN A 209 6.60 -22.64 8.87
N GLY A 210 5.61 -23.27 8.25
CA GLY A 210 5.13 -24.60 8.59
C GLY A 210 4.20 -24.65 9.81
N TYR A 211 3.60 -23.52 10.23
CA TYR A 211 2.57 -23.51 11.28
C TYR A 211 1.23 -24.02 10.73
N ALA A 212 0.87 -23.62 9.52
CA ALA A 212 -0.37 -24.01 8.87
C ALA A 212 -0.11 -24.87 7.63
N GLU A 213 -0.82 -25.98 7.50
CA GLU A 213 -0.79 -26.85 6.31
C GLU A 213 -1.88 -26.41 5.32
N VAL A 214 -1.52 -26.32 4.03
CA VAL A 214 -2.49 -25.96 2.97
C VAL A 214 -3.50 -27.08 2.77
N ILE A 215 -4.78 -26.75 2.90
CA ILE A 215 -5.90 -27.66 2.67
C ILE A 215 -6.46 -27.42 1.26
N GLY A 216 -6.18 -28.34 0.37
CA GLY A 216 -6.62 -28.28 -1.04
C GLY A 216 -5.45 -28.12 -2.02
N ASP A 217 -5.73 -27.50 -3.18
CA ASP A 217 -4.70 -27.22 -4.19
C ASP A 217 -3.96 -25.93 -3.82
N PRO A 218 -2.61 -25.97 -3.61
CA PRO A 218 -1.83 -24.79 -3.26
C PRO A 218 -1.82 -23.71 -4.36
N ASN A 219 -2.22 -24.04 -5.59
CA ASN A 219 -2.34 -23.07 -6.68
C ASN A 219 -3.77 -22.52 -6.84
N ASP A 220 -4.70 -22.98 -6.05
CA ASP A 220 -6.08 -22.47 -6.02
C ASP A 220 -6.29 -21.56 -4.81
N VAL A 221 -6.56 -20.29 -5.07
CA VAL A 221 -6.83 -19.29 -4.01
C VAL A 221 -8.03 -19.69 -3.12
N ALA A 222 -8.97 -20.48 -3.61
CA ALA A 222 -10.08 -20.98 -2.81
C ALA A 222 -9.62 -21.89 -1.65
N SER A 223 -8.47 -22.58 -1.82
CA SER A 223 -7.85 -23.40 -0.78
C SER A 223 -7.43 -22.59 0.45
N LEU A 224 -7.18 -21.28 0.31
CA LEU A 224 -6.83 -20.42 1.43
C LEU A 224 -7.95 -20.34 2.48
N ARG A 225 -9.20 -20.27 2.07
CA ARG A 225 -10.35 -20.27 2.99
C ARG A 225 -10.43 -21.57 3.80
N SER A 226 -10.27 -22.69 3.14
CA SER A 226 -10.27 -24.01 3.80
C SER A 226 -9.08 -24.14 4.75
N THR A 227 -7.91 -23.63 4.37
CA THR A 227 -6.71 -23.60 5.21
C THR A 227 -6.92 -22.77 6.48
N ILE A 228 -7.54 -21.58 6.36
CA ILE A 228 -7.84 -20.72 7.51
C ILE A 228 -8.76 -21.45 8.50
N PHE A 229 -9.89 -21.98 8.03
CA PHE A 229 -10.83 -22.68 8.90
C PHE A 229 -10.27 -23.96 9.51
N ASN A 230 -9.34 -24.62 8.83
CA ASN A 230 -8.68 -25.83 9.38
C ASN A 230 -7.62 -25.47 10.42
N PHE A 231 -6.83 -24.45 10.20
CA PHE A 231 -5.74 -24.04 11.11
C PHE A 231 -6.28 -23.31 12.34
N PHE A 232 -7.14 -22.34 12.15
CA PHE A 232 -7.79 -21.63 13.25
C PHE A 232 -8.98 -22.46 13.75
N ASN A 233 -10.18 -22.06 13.46
CA ASN A 233 -11.39 -22.83 13.70
C ASN A 233 -12.52 -22.36 12.78
N GLU A 234 -13.69 -22.98 12.88
CA GLU A 234 -14.85 -22.67 12.03
C GLU A 234 -15.48 -21.29 12.27
N ASP A 235 -15.18 -20.67 13.41
CA ASP A 235 -15.65 -19.34 13.80
C ASP A 235 -14.71 -18.20 13.31
N ALA A 236 -13.63 -18.52 12.59
CA ALA A 236 -12.72 -17.53 12.03
C ALA A 236 -13.48 -16.50 11.19
N SER A 237 -13.35 -15.21 11.52
CA SER A 237 -14.08 -14.13 10.88
C SER A 237 -13.38 -13.68 9.60
N ILE A 238 -14.00 -13.88 8.45
CA ILE A 238 -13.57 -13.38 7.14
C ILE A 238 -14.70 -12.51 6.58
N PRO A 239 -14.84 -11.25 7.03
CA PRO A 239 -15.96 -10.40 6.66
C PRO A 239 -15.89 -9.94 5.20
N GLU A 240 -17.05 -9.62 4.64
CA GLU A 240 -17.21 -8.97 3.35
C GLU A 240 -17.37 -7.46 3.51
N SER A 241 -17.21 -6.70 2.41
CA SER A 241 -17.43 -5.25 2.43
C SER A 241 -18.85 -4.93 2.87
N GLY A 242 -18.99 -4.03 3.86
CA GLY A 242 -20.27 -3.70 4.48
C GLY A 242 -20.58 -4.48 5.78
N ASP A 243 -19.86 -5.56 6.08
CA ASP A 243 -20.00 -6.26 7.35
C ASP A 243 -19.44 -5.44 8.51
N PHE A 244 -20.04 -5.61 9.69
CA PHE A 244 -19.70 -4.83 10.88
C PHE A 244 -18.22 -4.96 11.31
N TYR A 245 -17.61 -6.11 11.12
CA TYR A 245 -16.21 -6.38 11.45
C TYR A 245 -15.27 -6.30 10.25
N TYR A 246 -15.72 -5.70 9.14
CA TYR A 246 -14.87 -5.47 7.97
C TYR A 246 -13.82 -4.39 8.23
N SER A 247 -12.70 -4.44 7.52
CA SER A 247 -11.55 -3.53 7.60
C SER A 247 -10.68 -3.70 8.84
N TYR A 248 -9.62 -2.89 8.96
CA TYR A 248 -8.70 -2.91 10.11
C TYR A 248 -9.40 -2.58 11.43
N GLU A 249 -10.24 -1.54 11.44
CA GLU A 249 -11.04 -1.17 12.61
C GLU A 249 -11.95 -2.33 13.02
N GLY A 250 -12.62 -2.94 12.05
CA GLY A 250 -13.51 -4.07 12.30
C GLY A 250 -12.81 -5.30 12.87
N ALA A 251 -11.64 -5.66 12.36
CA ALA A 251 -10.86 -6.79 12.86
C ALA A 251 -10.34 -6.54 14.30
N LEU A 252 -9.85 -5.32 14.60
CA LEU A 252 -9.45 -4.98 15.96
C LEU A 252 -10.64 -4.98 16.92
N ARG A 253 -11.80 -4.49 16.47
CA ARG A 253 -13.03 -4.51 17.25
C ARG A 253 -13.56 -5.93 17.48
N CYS A 254 -13.41 -6.83 16.52
CA CYS A 254 -13.72 -8.25 16.64
C CYS A 254 -12.95 -8.88 17.83
N LEU A 255 -11.66 -8.59 17.96
CA LEU A 255 -10.84 -8.98 19.11
C LEU A 255 -11.33 -8.32 20.41
N SER A 256 -11.63 -7.04 20.39
CA SER A 256 -12.05 -6.26 21.57
C SER A 256 -13.39 -6.74 22.14
N GLU A 257 -14.33 -7.14 21.29
CA GLU A 257 -15.67 -7.58 21.66
C GLU A 257 -15.74 -9.10 21.90
N ASP A 258 -14.59 -9.75 22.09
CA ASP A 258 -14.48 -11.19 22.40
C ASP A 258 -15.12 -12.09 21.33
N ARG A 259 -15.00 -11.67 20.06
CA ARG A 259 -15.46 -12.45 18.88
C ARG A 259 -14.34 -13.28 18.26
N GLY A 260 -13.12 -13.03 18.66
CA GLY A 260 -11.95 -13.78 18.27
C GLY A 260 -10.79 -13.56 19.26
N ASP A 261 -9.77 -14.37 19.10
CA ASP A 261 -8.58 -14.40 19.94
C ASP A 261 -7.42 -13.61 19.34
N ILE A 262 -7.43 -13.44 18.00
CA ILE A 262 -6.35 -12.85 17.22
C ILE A 262 -6.93 -11.91 16.19
N ALA A 263 -6.45 -10.65 16.13
CA ALA A 263 -6.77 -9.73 15.05
C ALA A 263 -5.55 -9.54 14.13
N PHE A 264 -5.74 -9.75 12.82
CA PHE A 264 -4.74 -9.47 11.80
C PHE A 264 -5.00 -8.10 11.19
N ILE A 265 -4.12 -7.14 11.47
CA ILE A 265 -4.31 -5.74 11.13
C ILE A 265 -3.00 -5.08 10.66
N ALA A 266 -3.10 -3.85 10.15
CA ALA A 266 -1.93 -3.03 9.91
C ALA A 266 -1.35 -2.53 11.25
N ASP A 267 -0.03 -2.39 11.32
CA ASP A 267 0.73 -1.97 12.50
C ASP A 267 0.34 -0.60 13.05
N THR A 268 -0.32 0.25 12.26
CA THR A 268 -0.81 1.57 12.64
C THR A 268 -2.24 1.58 13.20
N THR A 269 -2.95 0.45 13.10
CA THR A 269 -4.40 0.39 13.39
C THR A 269 -4.73 0.66 14.86
N TYR A 270 -3.94 0.12 15.78
CA TYR A 270 -4.12 0.33 17.20
C TYR A 270 -3.94 1.81 17.57
N ASP A 271 -2.83 2.40 17.15
CA ASP A 271 -2.54 3.80 17.45
C ASP A 271 -3.64 4.73 16.95
N TYR A 272 -4.11 4.51 15.72
CA TYR A 272 -5.18 5.30 15.14
C TYR A 272 -6.49 5.18 15.93
N ASN A 273 -6.96 3.96 16.19
CA ASN A 273 -8.26 3.76 16.81
C ASN A 273 -8.25 3.98 18.34
N CYS A 274 -7.24 3.46 19.02
CA CYS A 274 -7.25 3.43 20.49
C CYS A 274 -6.49 4.61 21.10
N VAL A 275 -5.40 5.08 20.47
CA VAL A 275 -4.66 6.22 21.00
C VAL A 275 -5.21 7.56 20.49
N GLN A 276 -5.36 7.72 19.16
CA GLN A 276 -5.76 8.99 18.56
C GLN A 276 -7.27 9.20 18.64
N LYS A 277 -8.08 8.22 18.22
CA LYS A 277 -9.56 8.30 18.20
C LYS A 277 -10.21 7.92 19.53
N GLN A 278 -9.49 7.26 20.43
CA GLN A 278 -9.97 6.84 21.74
C GLN A 278 -11.33 6.15 21.67
N ARG A 279 -11.43 5.16 20.77
CA ARG A 279 -12.68 4.40 20.56
C ARG A 279 -13.08 3.70 21.87
N ASN A 280 -14.33 3.80 22.25
CA ASN A 280 -14.88 3.26 23.50
C ASN A 280 -14.91 1.73 23.61
N TRP A 281 -14.62 1.03 22.53
CA TRP A 281 -14.50 -0.43 22.49
C TRP A 281 -13.05 -0.91 22.63
N CYS A 282 -12.06 -0.01 22.66
CA CYS A 282 -10.66 -0.39 22.91
C CYS A 282 -10.50 -0.94 24.33
N LEU A 283 -9.70 -1.99 24.45
CA LEU A 283 -9.42 -2.62 25.75
C LEU A 283 -8.31 -1.87 26.48
N GLU A 284 -8.55 -1.65 27.76
CA GLU A 284 -7.57 -1.09 28.69
C GLU A 284 -7.51 -1.98 29.94
N GLU A 285 -6.32 -2.16 30.50
CA GLU A 285 -6.11 -2.84 31.75
C GLU A 285 -6.49 -1.91 32.95
N GLU A 286 -6.67 -2.49 34.13
CA GLU A 286 -7.03 -1.73 35.33
C GLU A 286 -6.02 -0.62 35.70
N ASP A 287 -4.76 -0.77 35.31
CA ASP A 287 -3.69 0.21 35.53
C ASP A 287 -3.60 1.27 34.41
N GLY A 288 -4.47 1.23 33.41
CA GLY A 288 -4.50 2.15 32.29
C GLY A 288 -3.53 1.78 31.16
N SER A 289 -2.88 0.62 31.21
CA SER A 289 -2.09 0.11 30.09
C SER A 289 -2.98 -0.47 28.99
N SER A 290 -2.38 -0.72 27.82
CA SER A 290 -3.10 -1.32 26.69
C SER A 290 -3.57 -2.74 27.00
N GLY A 291 -4.84 -3.03 26.79
CA GLY A 291 -5.39 -4.38 26.87
C GLY A 291 -4.98 -5.31 25.70
N TYR A 292 -4.02 -4.87 24.87
CA TYR A 292 -3.51 -5.63 23.72
C TYR A 292 -1.99 -5.76 23.75
N VAL A 293 -1.52 -6.84 23.15
CA VAL A 293 -0.12 -7.06 22.82
C VAL A 293 0.00 -7.21 21.31
N ALA A 294 0.88 -6.40 20.71
CA ALA A 294 1.26 -6.52 19.31
C ALA A 294 2.38 -7.55 19.18
N LEU A 295 2.15 -8.62 18.42
CA LEU A 295 3.15 -9.64 18.16
C LEU A 295 4.12 -9.19 17.06
N PRO A 296 5.24 -9.89 16.79
CA PRO A 296 6.16 -9.54 15.71
C PRO A 296 5.46 -9.42 14.36
N LEU A 297 5.99 -8.55 13.48
CA LEU A 297 5.47 -8.38 12.12
C LEU A 297 5.61 -9.67 11.30
N PHE A 298 4.56 -10.05 10.59
CA PHE A 298 4.61 -11.11 9.58
C PHE A 298 5.38 -10.68 8.33
N GLY A 299 5.32 -9.40 8.01
CA GLY A 299 5.95 -8.81 6.85
C GLY A 299 5.47 -7.39 6.60
N LYS A 300 5.91 -6.83 5.47
CA LYS A 300 5.57 -5.47 5.05
C LYS A 300 4.82 -5.52 3.74
N ALA A 301 3.66 -4.87 3.68
CA ALA A 301 2.98 -4.58 2.43
C ALA A 301 3.47 -3.22 1.89
N PRO A 302 3.71 -3.05 0.58
CA PRO A 302 3.88 -1.73 0.04
C PRO A 302 2.62 -0.90 0.29
N SER A 303 2.79 0.38 0.55
CA SER A 303 1.66 1.30 0.58
C SER A 303 1.02 1.36 -0.81
N HIS A 304 -0.22 1.86 -0.89
CA HIS A 304 -1.06 1.70 -2.08
C HIS A 304 -0.38 2.28 -3.33
N PRO A 305 0.05 1.44 -4.28
CA PRO A 305 0.67 1.92 -5.50
C PRO A 305 -0.37 2.41 -6.50
N VAL A 306 0.04 3.41 -7.26
CA VAL A 306 -0.63 3.84 -8.48
C VAL A 306 -0.01 3.05 -9.62
N MET A 307 -0.76 2.15 -10.19
CA MET A 307 -0.29 1.25 -11.25
C MET A 307 -0.69 1.76 -12.64
N TYR A 308 0.10 1.41 -13.64
CA TYR A 308 -0.15 1.70 -15.03
C TYR A 308 0.34 0.57 -15.93
N ASN A 309 -0.11 0.55 -17.20
CA ASN A 309 0.38 -0.38 -18.18
C ASN A 309 1.48 0.28 -19.05
N PRO A 310 2.75 -0.17 -18.97
CA PRO A 310 3.85 0.43 -19.71
C PRO A 310 3.74 0.25 -21.24
N ASP A 311 2.93 -0.71 -21.71
CA ASP A 311 2.74 -0.96 -23.14
C ASP A 311 1.72 0.01 -23.77
N THR A 312 0.82 0.59 -22.97
CA THR A 312 -0.24 1.48 -23.45
C THR A 312 -0.04 2.94 -23.09
N MET A 313 0.73 3.25 -22.03
CA MET A 313 1.00 4.60 -21.60
C MET A 313 2.33 5.12 -22.14
N ASP A 314 2.27 6.20 -22.93
CA ASP A 314 3.48 6.87 -23.40
C ASP A 314 4.24 7.61 -22.29
N MET A 315 5.51 7.87 -22.53
CA MET A 315 6.42 8.45 -21.55
C MET A 315 6.06 9.89 -21.16
N TYR A 316 5.42 10.67 -22.03
CA TYR A 316 5.05 12.06 -21.73
C TYR A 316 3.81 12.10 -20.82
N THR A 317 2.80 11.30 -21.14
CA THR A 317 1.62 11.13 -20.31
C THR A 317 2.00 10.61 -18.92
N ARG A 318 2.87 9.59 -18.85
CA ARG A 318 3.38 9.05 -17.59
C ARG A 318 4.11 10.13 -16.76
N ALA A 319 5.01 10.88 -17.38
CA ALA A 319 5.76 11.92 -16.70
C ALA A 319 4.86 13.06 -16.19
N ALA A 320 3.86 13.45 -16.99
CA ALA A 320 2.89 14.47 -16.60
C ALA A 320 2.08 14.05 -15.37
N ILE A 321 1.54 12.83 -15.39
CA ILE A 321 0.76 12.29 -14.25
C ILE A 321 1.64 12.18 -13.00
N LEU A 322 2.85 11.62 -13.11
CA LEU A 322 3.77 11.52 -11.98
C LEU A 322 4.07 12.90 -11.39
N THR A 323 4.37 13.88 -12.23
CA THR A 323 4.65 15.26 -11.76
C THR A 323 3.43 15.85 -11.05
N ALA A 324 2.24 15.69 -11.62
CA ALA A 324 1.01 16.19 -11.02
C ALA A 324 0.74 15.55 -9.64
N LEU A 325 0.94 14.22 -9.52
CA LEU A 325 0.80 13.51 -8.24
C LEU A 325 1.83 13.98 -7.20
N MET A 326 3.09 14.16 -7.60
CA MET A 326 4.15 14.64 -6.70
C MET A 326 3.92 16.08 -6.24
N ASP A 327 3.43 16.95 -7.12
CA ASP A 327 3.09 18.34 -6.79
C ASP A 327 1.92 18.47 -5.79
N MET A 328 1.08 17.44 -5.71
CA MET A 328 -0.04 17.41 -4.77
C MET A 328 0.35 17.08 -3.32
N ASN A 329 1.60 16.75 -3.07
CA ASN A 329 2.13 16.56 -1.71
C ASN A 329 2.50 17.87 -0.99
N GLY A 330 2.25 19.04 -1.59
CA GLY A 330 2.53 20.33 -1.00
C GLY A 330 1.53 20.77 0.08
N GLU A 331 1.89 21.79 0.86
CA GLU A 331 1.06 22.36 1.93
C GLU A 331 -0.33 22.81 1.44
N GLU A 332 -0.40 23.37 0.26
CA GLU A 332 -1.63 23.83 -0.39
C GLU A 332 -2.66 22.70 -0.61
N TRP A 333 -2.16 21.49 -0.79
CA TRP A 333 -2.97 20.29 -0.91
C TRP A 333 -3.53 19.82 0.43
N LEU A 334 -2.76 19.94 1.50
CA LEU A 334 -3.16 19.59 2.86
C LEU A 334 -4.19 20.60 3.42
N ASP A 335 -3.97 21.89 3.18
CA ASP A 335 -4.84 22.98 3.68
C ASP A 335 -6.24 22.93 3.09
N GLU A 336 -6.41 22.44 1.87
CA GLU A 336 -7.70 22.30 1.21
C GLU A 336 -8.43 20.96 1.52
N GLY A 337 -7.92 20.14 2.42
CA GLY A 337 -8.51 18.84 2.77
C GLY A 337 -8.33 17.76 1.70
N ALA A 338 -7.58 18.03 0.67
CA ALA A 338 -7.44 17.14 -0.49
C ALA A 338 -6.54 15.93 -0.26
N GLY A 339 -5.74 15.92 0.80
CA GLY A 339 -5.03 14.74 1.25
C GLY A 339 -5.97 13.57 1.57
N TYR A 340 -7.18 13.88 2.02
CA TYR A 340 -8.22 12.88 2.24
C TYR A 340 -8.67 12.16 0.97
N CYS A 341 -8.70 12.84 -0.18
CA CYS A 341 -9.14 12.23 -1.44
C CYS A 341 -8.15 11.19 -1.95
N TYR A 342 -6.86 11.47 -1.85
CA TYR A 342 -5.82 10.51 -2.20
C TYR A 342 -5.90 9.29 -1.28
N ASN A 343 -5.91 9.52 0.03
CA ASN A 343 -6.06 8.47 1.03
C ASN A 343 -7.37 7.69 0.88
N THR A 344 -8.42 8.31 0.35
CA THR A 344 -9.71 7.64 0.13
C THR A 344 -9.67 6.68 -1.04
N LEU A 345 -9.01 7.04 -2.16
CA LEU A 345 -8.85 6.13 -3.28
C LEU A 345 -7.94 4.95 -2.96
N THR A 346 -6.89 5.20 -2.18
CA THR A 346 -5.96 4.18 -1.71
C THR A 346 -6.44 3.48 -0.44
N ARG A 347 -7.37 4.10 0.26
CA ARG A 347 -8.05 3.65 1.46
C ARG A 347 -7.23 3.29 2.67
N GLU A 348 -6.42 4.20 3.12
CA GLU A 348 -6.05 4.15 4.52
C GLU A 348 -6.12 5.52 5.17
N VAL A 349 -7.00 5.57 6.09
CA VAL A 349 -6.98 6.54 7.17
C VAL A 349 -6.22 5.91 8.31
#